data_bc619df972951caa585caa944da0102c
#
_entry.id   bc619df972951caa585caa944da0102c
#
_cell.length_a   1.000
_cell.length_b   1.000
_cell.length_c   1.000
_cell.angle_alpha   90.00
_cell.angle_beta   90.00
_cell.angle_gamma   90.00
#
_symmetry.space_group_name_H-M   'P 1'
#
loop_
_entity.id
_entity.type
_entity.pdbx_description
1 polymer ?
#
loop_
_entity_poly.entity_id
_entity_poly.type
_entity_poly.pdbx_seq_one_letter_code
_entity_poly.pdbx_strand_id
1 'polypeptide(L)'
;MTDSTPDETPKKLSSLPILLGIGLVIGFGVIFLFEMLQFTRPTGGLDDEHISADSYLADVTPLLANADPQRGLELVRNKGCLGCHGEDTNNLAPAYSVTHREATNRRPPMTAEGYLYESIMYPNAFKVGDYITNMPTNYVDILTPEEIGDIIAYLLSPLVPTS
;
A
#
# COMPACT_ATOMS: atom_id res chain seq x y z
N MET A 1 26.42 -83.37 0.70
CA MET A 1 26.35 -82.12 -0.05
C MET A 1 24.91 -81.65 0.04
N THR A 2 24.63 -80.76 1.01
CA THR A 2 23.30 -80.17 1.23
C THR A 2 23.42 -78.71 0.76
N ASP A 3 22.79 -78.51 -0.40
CA ASP A 3 22.64 -77.16 -0.97
C ASP A 3 21.51 -76.44 -0.21
N SER A 4 21.91 -75.40 0.55
CA SER A 4 20.98 -74.51 1.29
C SER A 4 20.86 -73.23 0.52
N THR A 5 19.90 -73.15 -0.39
CA THR A 5 19.51 -71.85 -0.99
C THR A 5 18.78 -71.02 0.04
N PRO A 6 19.19 -69.72 0.23
CA PRO A 6 18.45 -68.81 1.11
C PRO A 6 17.10 -68.45 0.44
N ASP A 7 16.02 -68.68 1.16
CA ASP A 7 14.67 -68.19 0.82
C ASP A 7 14.64 -66.65 1.01
N GLU A 8 14.87 -65.91 -0.08
CA GLU A 8 14.69 -64.45 -0.09
C GLU A 8 13.22 -64.10 -0.29
N THR A 9 12.47 -64.02 0.78
CA THR A 9 11.13 -63.44 0.74
C THR A 9 11.23 -61.92 0.46
N PRO A 10 10.53 -61.39 -0.56
CA PRO A 10 10.65 -59.97 -0.89
C PRO A 10 10.03 -59.15 0.30
N LYS A 11 10.89 -58.34 0.92
CA LYS A 11 10.43 -57.37 1.92
C LYS A 11 9.41 -56.41 1.26
N LYS A 12 8.13 -56.48 1.64
CA LYS A 12 7.12 -55.51 1.28
C LYS A 12 7.60 -54.14 1.77
N LEU A 13 8.05 -53.28 0.84
CA LEU A 13 8.30 -51.89 1.18
C LEU A 13 6.99 -51.24 1.62
N SER A 14 6.99 -50.70 2.82
CA SER A 14 5.86 -49.91 3.32
C SER A 14 5.67 -48.71 2.44
N SER A 15 4.48 -48.51 1.88
CA SER A 15 4.14 -47.29 1.08
C SER A 15 3.99 -46.04 1.95
N LEU A 16 4.02 -46.20 3.27
CA LEU A 16 3.84 -45.09 4.24
C LEU A 16 4.85 -43.93 4.07
N PRO A 17 6.16 -44.18 3.94
CA PRO A 17 7.10 -43.05 3.75
C PRO A 17 6.91 -42.34 2.41
N ILE A 18 6.49 -43.03 1.37
CA ILE A 18 6.21 -42.44 0.06
C ILE A 18 4.97 -41.55 0.14
N LEU A 19 3.90 -41.99 0.78
CA LEU A 19 2.69 -41.21 0.98
C LEU A 19 2.93 -39.98 1.87
N LEU A 20 3.74 -40.09 2.91
CA LEU A 20 4.14 -38.98 3.74
C LEU A 20 4.97 -37.94 2.93
N GLY A 21 5.89 -38.39 2.10
CA GLY A 21 6.68 -37.54 1.23
C GLY A 21 5.82 -36.76 0.22
N ILE A 22 4.88 -37.44 -0.43
CA ILE A 22 3.93 -36.81 -1.37
C ILE A 22 3.05 -35.79 -0.64
N GLY A 23 2.53 -36.10 0.55
CA GLY A 23 1.71 -35.21 1.35
C GLY A 23 2.46 -33.94 1.75
N LEU A 24 3.74 -34.07 2.09
CA LEU A 24 4.59 -32.94 2.47
C LEU A 24 4.88 -32.03 1.27
N VAL A 25 5.14 -32.58 0.09
CA VAL A 25 5.36 -31.81 -1.15
C VAL A 25 4.09 -31.07 -1.58
N ILE A 26 2.93 -31.73 -1.51
CA ILE A 26 1.64 -31.10 -1.83
C ILE A 26 1.34 -29.98 -0.81
N GLY A 27 1.52 -30.22 0.49
CA GLY A 27 1.30 -29.24 1.55
C GLY A 27 2.19 -28.02 1.37
N PHE A 28 3.48 -28.22 1.11
CA PHE A 28 4.41 -27.12 0.82
C PHE A 28 4.02 -26.35 -0.45
N GLY A 29 3.62 -27.06 -1.52
CA GLY A 29 3.14 -26.45 -2.75
C GLY A 29 1.91 -25.56 -2.57
N VAL A 30 0.95 -26.01 -1.74
CA VAL A 30 -0.26 -25.23 -1.42
C VAL A 30 0.09 -23.97 -0.61
N ILE A 31 0.94 -24.12 0.42
CA ILE A 31 1.40 -22.97 1.23
C ILE A 31 2.18 -21.98 0.34
N PHE A 32 3.09 -22.48 -0.47
CA PHE A 32 3.87 -21.63 -1.39
C PHE A 32 2.99 -20.88 -2.40
N LEU A 33 2.00 -21.56 -2.98
CA LEU A 33 1.01 -20.93 -3.86
C LEU A 33 0.19 -19.86 -3.13
N PHE A 34 -0.23 -20.15 -1.90
CA PHE A 34 -0.96 -19.19 -1.08
C PHE A 34 -0.11 -17.94 -0.76
N GLU A 35 1.14 -18.12 -0.36
CA GLU A 35 2.08 -17.01 -0.14
C GLU A 35 2.35 -16.25 -1.43
N MET A 36 2.52 -16.92 -2.56
CA MET A 36 2.71 -16.28 -3.85
C MET A 36 1.51 -15.43 -4.26
N LEU A 37 0.29 -15.91 -4.04
CA LEU A 37 -0.94 -15.15 -4.27
C LEU A 37 -1.10 -13.96 -3.31
N GLN A 38 -0.58 -14.04 -2.08
CA GLN A 38 -0.53 -12.92 -1.14
C GLN A 38 0.53 -11.89 -1.55
N PHE A 39 1.66 -12.35 -2.10
CA PHE A 39 2.75 -11.48 -2.55
C PHE A 39 2.41 -10.70 -3.83
N THR A 40 1.41 -11.15 -4.60
CA THR A 40 0.90 -10.46 -5.81
C THR A 40 -0.12 -9.36 -5.47
N ARG A 41 -0.36 -9.06 -4.19
CA ARG A 41 -1.09 -7.83 -3.85
C ARG A 41 -0.19 -6.65 -4.21
N PRO A 42 -0.65 -5.72 -5.04
CA PRO A 42 0.14 -4.54 -5.36
C PRO A 42 0.41 -3.77 -4.06
N THR A 43 1.66 -3.80 -3.61
CA THR A 43 2.16 -3.02 -2.47
C THR A 43 2.49 -1.59 -2.86
N GLY A 44 2.20 -1.23 -4.11
CA GLY A 44 2.39 0.10 -4.68
C GLY A 44 1.07 0.70 -5.15
N GLY A 45 1.06 2.02 -5.35
CA GLY A 45 -0.05 2.70 -6.00
C GLY A 45 -0.26 2.21 -7.44
N LEU A 46 -1.34 2.65 -8.05
CA LEU A 46 -1.69 2.28 -9.43
C LEU A 46 -0.65 2.87 -10.41
N ASP A 47 -0.29 2.09 -11.42
CA ASP A 47 0.42 2.61 -12.59
C ASP A 47 -0.52 3.42 -13.49
N ASP A 48 0.06 4.23 -14.38
CA ASP A 48 -0.72 5.17 -15.20
C ASP A 48 -1.71 4.49 -16.16
N GLU A 49 -1.52 3.22 -16.49
CA GLU A 49 -2.41 2.46 -17.38
C GLU A 49 -3.72 2.06 -16.67
N HIS A 50 -3.72 1.96 -15.33
CA HIS A 50 -4.86 1.48 -14.54
C HIS A 50 -5.61 2.60 -13.80
N ILE A 51 -5.28 3.87 -14.06
CA ILE A 51 -5.95 5.00 -13.42
C ILE A 51 -7.31 5.25 -14.04
N SER A 52 -8.30 5.46 -13.17
CA SER A 52 -9.66 5.86 -13.51
C SER A 52 -10.16 6.95 -12.57
N ALA A 53 -11.30 7.55 -12.90
CA ALA A 53 -11.96 8.50 -11.99
C ALA A 53 -12.35 7.87 -10.65
N ASP A 54 -12.61 6.56 -10.63
CA ASP A 54 -13.01 5.80 -9.44
C ASP A 54 -11.82 5.23 -8.65
N SER A 55 -10.57 5.48 -9.12
CA SER A 55 -9.38 4.98 -8.45
C SER A 55 -9.34 5.47 -6.99
N TYR A 56 -9.21 4.52 -6.06
CA TYR A 56 -9.22 4.71 -4.61
C TYR A 56 -10.50 5.29 -3.99
N LEU A 57 -11.58 5.55 -4.75
CA LEU A 57 -12.82 6.10 -4.17
C LEU A 57 -13.46 5.13 -3.17
N ALA A 58 -13.38 3.82 -3.40
CA ALA A 58 -13.88 2.82 -2.46
C ALA A 58 -13.11 2.84 -1.13
N ASP A 59 -11.82 3.20 -1.16
CA ASP A 59 -10.97 3.28 0.02
C ASP A 59 -11.14 4.62 0.76
N VAL A 60 -11.13 5.73 0.03
CA VAL A 60 -11.12 7.08 0.62
C VAL A 60 -12.51 7.56 1.06
N THR A 61 -13.58 7.19 0.34
CA THR A 61 -14.94 7.67 0.66
C THR A 61 -15.37 7.37 2.11
N PRO A 62 -15.19 6.15 2.65
CA PRO A 62 -15.56 5.87 4.04
C PRO A 62 -14.70 6.67 5.04
N LEU A 63 -13.45 7.00 4.71
CA LEU A 63 -12.59 7.80 5.58
C LEU A 63 -13.06 9.24 5.69
N LEU A 64 -13.63 9.79 4.62
CA LEU A 64 -14.13 11.16 4.58
C LEU A 64 -15.51 11.35 5.25
N ALA A 65 -16.25 10.28 5.49
CA ALA A 65 -17.63 10.35 5.99
C ALA A 65 -17.76 11.10 7.35
N ASN A 66 -16.74 11.00 8.22
CA ASN A 66 -16.69 11.65 9.53
C ASN A 66 -15.39 12.45 9.74
N ALA A 67 -14.74 12.81 8.65
CA ALA A 67 -13.46 13.51 8.70
C ALA A 67 -13.63 14.96 9.17
N ASP A 68 -12.68 15.44 9.98
CA ASP A 68 -12.63 16.79 10.52
C ASP A 68 -11.39 17.54 10.02
N PRO A 69 -11.56 18.57 9.17
CA PRO A 69 -10.45 19.36 8.66
C PRO A 69 -9.62 20.07 9.75
N GLN A 70 -10.21 20.38 10.90
CA GLN A 70 -9.46 21.01 12.01
C GLN A 70 -8.52 20.00 12.66
N ARG A 71 -8.99 18.77 12.89
CA ARG A 71 -8.10 17.68 13.34
C ARG A 71 -7.01 17.40 12.31
N GLY A 72 -7.35 17.44 11.02
CA GLY A 72 -6.38 17.28 9.92
C GLY A 72 -5.28 18.34 9.98
N LEU A 73 -5.63 19.60 10.22
CA LEU A 73 -4.66 20.69 10.42
C LEU A 73 -3.71 20.41 11.61
N GLU A 74 -4.23 19.92 12.73
CA GLU A 74 -3.40 19.55 13.88
C GLU A 74 -2.49 18.37 13.57
N LEU A 75 -3.00 17.36 12.85
CA LEU A 75 -2.24 16.19 12.46
C LEU A 75 -1.06 16.54 11.56
N VAL A 76 -1.23 17.37 10.53
CA VAL A 76 -0.11 17.74 9.63
C VAL A 76 0.99 18.51 10.38
N ARG A 77 0.65 19.22 11.46
CA ARG A 77 1.62 19.89 12.35
C ARG A 77 2.34 18.87 13.23
N ASN A 78 1.61 17.97 13.86
CA ASN A 78 2.13 17.05 14.86
C ASN A 78 2.86 15.84 14.26
N LYS A 79 2.49 15.39 13.06
CA LYS A 79 3.12 14.28 12.35
C LYS A 79 4.33 14.71 11.50
N GLY A 80 4.74 15.98 11.57
CA GLY A 80 5.95 16.48 10.90
C GLY A 80 5.80 16.78 9.41
N CYS A 81 4.59 16.73 8.86
CA CYS A 81 4.32 16.94 7.44
C CYS A 81 4.76 18.34 6.97
N LEU A 82 4.55 19.38 7.79
CA LEU A 82 4.95 20.76 7.49
C LEU A 82 6.46 20.96 7.38
N GLY A 83 7.28 20.02 7.83
CA GLY A 83 8.73 20.08 7.66
C GLY A 83 9.15 20.08 6.18
N CYS A 84 8.35 19.41 5.32
CA CYS A 84 8.57 19.38 3.87
C CYS A 84 7.49 20.15 3.11
N HIS A 85 6.22 20.06 3.54
CA HIS A 85 5.05 20.68 2.90
C HIS A 85 4.66 22.02 3.54
N GLY A 86 5.64 22.89 3.81
CA GLY A 86 5.41 24.20 4.43
C GLY A 86 4.51 25.13 3.63
N GLU A 87 4.33 26.35 4.14
CA GLU A 87 3.51 27.38 3.51
C GLU A 87 4.20 27.94 2.25
N ASP A 88 5.53 28.04 2.28
CA ASP A 88 6.32 28.50 1.15
C ASP A 88 6.75 27.34 0.24
N THR A 89 6.83 27.62 -1.06
CA THR A 89 7.43 26.72 -2.02
C THR A 89 8.91 26.55 -1.71
N ASN A 90 9.27 25.41 -1.15
CA ASN A 90 10.65 24.99 -1.02
C ASN A 90 10.95 23.87 -2.03
N ASN A 91 12.20 23.51 -2.21
CA ASN A 91 12.57 22.43 -3.12
C ASN A 91 12.38 21.04 -2.51
N LEU A 92 11.83 20.94 -1.29
CA LEU A 92 11.66 19.67 -0.58
C LEU A 92 10.41 18.94 -1.05
N ALA A 93 9.26 19.62 -1.04
CA ALA A 93 7.96 19.07 -1.42
C ALA A 93 7.02 20.20 -1.88
N PRO A 94 5.91 19.89 -2.58
CA PRO A 94 4.91 20.92 -2.92
C PRO A 94 4.27 21.47 -1.65
N ALA A 95 4.18 22.80 -1.56
CA ALA A 95 3.45 23.46 -0.46
C ALA A 95 1.98 23.01 -0.46
N TYR A 96 1.33 23.02 0.69
CA TYR A 96 -0.07 22.62 0.78
C TYR A 96 -1.02 23.54 0.01
N SER A 97 -0.71 24.83 -0.09
CA SER A 97 -1.45 25.76 -0.95
C SER A 97 -1.46 25.33 -2.41
N VAL A 98 -0.30 24.85 -2.91
CA VAL A 98 -0.18 24.31 -4.27
C VAL A 98 -0.90 22.97 -4.38
N THR A 99 -0.74 22.09 -3.39
CA THR A 99 -1.42 20.78 -3.37
C THR A 99 -2.94 20.97 -3.38
N HIS A 100 -3.49 21.83 -2.54
CA HIS A 100 -4.92 22.15 -2.47
C HIS A 100 -5.47 22.61 -3.83
N ARG A 101 -4.79 23.58 -4.46
CA ARG A 101 -5.22 24.15 -5.73
C ARG A 101 -5.14 23.17 -6.90
N GLU A 102 -4.12 22.32 -6.91
CA GLU A 102 -3.78 21.48 -8.05
C GLU A 102 -4.24 20.01 -7.93
N ALA A 103 -4.74 19.58 -6.76
CA ALA A 103 -5.05 18.18 -6.50
C ALA A 103 -5.90 17.51 -7.59
N THR A 104 -6.93 18.19 -8.07
CA THR A 104 -7.83 17.69 -9.12
C THR A 104 -7.13 17.48 -10.48
N ASN A 105 -6.07 18.25 -10.74
CA ASN A 105 -5.39 18.28 -12.04
C ASN A 105 -4.06 17.53 -12.04
N ARG A 106 -3.64 16.98 -10.90
CA ARG A 106 -2.33 16.35 -10.77
C ARG A 106 -2.23 15.01 -11.48
N ARG A 107 -3.27 14.19 -11.37
CA ARG A 107 -3.28 12.84 -11.93
C ARG A 107 -4.64 12.48 -12.55
N PRO A 108 -5.10 13.20 -13.60
CA PRO A 108 -6.37 12.89 -14.25
C PRO A 108 -6.32 11.50 -14.93
N PRO A 109 -7.43 10.75 -14.94
CA PRO A 109 -8.78 11.17 -14.55
C PRO A 109 -9.14 10.99 -13.06
N MET A 110 -8.17 10.68 -12.19
CA MET A 110 -8.39 10.49 -10.75
C MET A 110 -8.98 11.74 -10.09
N THR A 111 -9.86 11.55 -9.11
CA THR A 111 -10.37 12.66 -8.30
C THR A 111 -9.31 13.23 -7.36
N ALA A 112 -9.54 14.43 -6.81
CA ALA A 112 -8.63 15.03 -5.84
C ALA A 112 -8.47 14.16 -4.59
N GLU A 113 -9.56 13.56 -4.10
CA GLU A 113 -9.57 12.66 -2.95
C GLU A 113 -8.74 11.41 -3.21
N GLY A 114 -8.93 10.77 -4.37
CA GLY A 114 -8.17 9.60 -4.79
C GLY A 114 -6.68 9.90 -4.92
N TYR A 115 -6.35 11.03 -5.56
CA TYR A 115 -4.97 11.49 -5.70
C TYR A 115 -4.29 11.75 -4.34
N LEU A 116 -4.97 12.44 -3.43
CA LEU A 116 -4.43 12.73 -2.09
C LEU A 116 -4.26 11.45 -1.27
N TYR A 117 -5.23 10.54 -1.35
CA TYR A 117 -5.12 9.22 -0.73
C TYR A 117 -3.90 8.46 -1.25
N GLU A 118 -3.74 8.35 -2.57
CA GLU A 118 -2.58 7.70 -3.18
C GLU A 118 -1.27 8.35 -2.75
N SER A 119 -1.21 9.69 -2.73
CA SER A 119 0.00 10.43 -2.37
C SER A 119 0.45 10.17 -0.93
N ILE A 120 -0.48 9.91 -0.01
CA ILE A 120 -0.18 9.60 1.40
C ILE A 120 0.17 8.12 1.56
N MET A 121 -0.62 7.23 0.96
CA MET A 121 -0.50 5.78 1.15
C MET A 121 0.60 5.16 0.28
N TYR A 122 0.78 5.69 -0.93
CA TYR A 122 1.69 5.16 -1.94
C TYR A 122 2.56 6.28 -2.55
N PRO A 123 3.36 6.99 -1.76
CA PRO A 123 4.03 8.22 -2.20
C PRO A 123 5.03 8.03 -3.35
N ASN A 124 5.38 6.80 -3.68
CA ASN A 124 6.23 6.49 -4.82
C ASN A 124 5.45 6.16 -6.10
N ALA A 125 4.11 6.02 -6.04
CA ALA A 125 3.29 5.68 -7.20
C ALA A 125 3.26 6.81 -8.24
N PHE A 126 3.19 8.05 -7.78
CA PHE A 126 3.21 9.22 -8.65
C PHE A 126 3.97 10.37 -7.99
N LYS A 127 4.96 10.91 -8.69
CA LYS A 127 5.78 12.02 -8.22
C LYS A 127 5.54 13.24 -9.07
N VAL A 128 5.33 14.39 -8.42
CA VAL A 128 5.17 15.68 -9.08
C VAL A 128 6.46 16.49 -8.99
N GLY A 129 6.87 17.08 -10.12
CA GLY A 129 8.01 18.00 -10.18
C GLY A 129 9.36 17.37 -9.81
N ASP A 130 10.37 18.23 -9.71
CA ASP A 130 11.75 17.86 -9.41
C ASP A 130 12.12 18.18 -7.96
N TYR A 131 11.27 17.72 -7.01
CA TYR A 131 11.58 17.90 -5.59
C TYR A 131 12.72 16.98 -5.15
N ILE A 132 13.58 17.49 -4.28
CA ILE A 132 14.82 16.80 -3.88
C ILE A 132 14.60 15.72 -2.83
N THR A 133 13.42 15.67 -2.19
CA THR A 133 13.10 14.65 -1.20
C THR A 133 12.01 13.71 -1.70
N ASN A 134 12.00 12.49 -1.14
CA ASN A 134 10.89 11.58 -1.27
C ASN A 134 10.06 11.61 0.01
N MET A 135 8.74 11.61 -0.13
CA MET A 135 7.84 11.45 0.99
C MET A 135 8.10 10.08 1.66
N PRO A 136 8.16 10.00 2.99
CA PRO A 136 8.31 8.72 3.69
C PRO A 136 7.17 7.75 3.36
N THR A 137 7.51 6.47 3.19
CA THR A 137 6.54 5.43 2.82
C THR A 137 5.87 4.75 4.02
N ASN A 138 6.22 5.14 5.24
CA ASN A 138 5.74 4.52 6.48
C ASN A 138 4.49 5.18 7.07
N TYR A 139 3.88 6.15 6.38
CA TYR A 139 2.64 6.77 6.88
C TYR A 139 1.48 5.77 6.97
N VAL A 140 1.46 4.76 6.10
CA VAL A 140 0.52 3.63 6.16
C VAL A 140 0.56 2.88 7.51
N ASP A 141 1.72 2.88 8.19
CA ASP A 141 1.93 2.18 9.46
C ASP A 141 1.67 3.07 10.69
N ILE A 142 1.73 4.40 10.53
CA ILE A 142 1.69 5.36 11.66
C ILE A 142 0.43 6.23 11.70
N LEU A 143 -0.38 6.23 10.64
CA LEU A 143 -1.66 6.94 10.59
C LEU A 143 -2.81 5.94 10.70
N THR A 144 -3.81 6.28 11.51
CA THR A 144 -5.05 5.52 11.51
C THR A 144 -5.90 5.90 10.29
N PRO A 145 -6.88 5.07 9.89
CA PRO A 145 -7.82 5.43 8.82
C PRO A 145 -8.52 6.76 9.05
N GLU A 146 -8.92 7.07 10.28
CA GLU A 146 -9.55 8.33 10.65
C GLU A 146 -8.57 9.50 10.47
N GLU A 147 -7.31 9.37 10.90
CA GLU A 147 -6.29 10.40 10.72
C GLU A 147 -6.01 10.69 9.24
N ILE A 148 -6.03 9.66 8.39
CA ILE A 148 -5.88 9.82 6.93
C ILE A 148 -7.06 10.62 6.37
N GLY A 149 -8.29 10.28 6.76
CA GLY A 149 -9.50 11.00 6.37
C GLY A 149 -9.45 12.48 6.78
N ASP A 150 -9.07 12.76 8.01
CA ASP A 150 -8.94 14.12 8.56
C ASP A 150 -7.89 14.94 7.78
N ILE A 151 -6.73 14.36 7.49
CA ILE A 151 -5.68 15.02 6.70
C ILE A 151 -6.17 15.35 5.29
N ILE A 152 -6.82 14.39 4.61
CA ILE A 152 -7.37 14.63 3.26
C ILE A 152 -8.45 15.70 3.31
N ALA A 153 -9.36 15.66 4.29
CA ALA A 153 -10.37 16.67 4.47
C ALA A 153 -9.78 18.07 4.71
N TYR A 154 -8.69 18.17 5.50
CA TYR A 154 -7.96 19.41 5.66
C TYR A 154 -7.39 19.91 4.33
N LEU A 155 -6.69 19.07 3.58
CA LEU A 155 -6.08 19.44 2.31
C LEU A 155 -7.10 19.88 1.23
N LEU A 156 -8.34 19.41 1.32
CA LEU A 156 -9.44 19.82 0.44
C LEU A 156 -10.23 21.03 0.97
N SER A 157 -9.97 21.46 2.20
CA SER A 157 -10.73 22.52 2.86
C SER A 157 -10.17 23.92 2.60
N PRO A 158 -10.97 24.97 2.81
CA PRO A 158 -10.50 26.36 2.77
C PRO A 158 -9.58 26.74 3.94
N LEU A 159 -9.29 25.83 4.85
CA LEU A 159 -8.34 26.05 5.95
C LEU A 159 -6.88 26.02 5.49
N VAL A 160 -6.62 25.46 4.30
CA VAL A 160 -5.29 25.54 3.70
C VAL A 160 -5.02 26.98 3.26
N PRO A 161 -3.92 27.61 3.71
CA PRO A 161 -3.58 28.97 3.30
C PRO A 161 -3.45 29.06 1.78
N THR A 162 -4.15 29.99 1.18
CA THR A 162 -4.03 30.33 -0.25
C THR A 162 -3.17 31.56 -0.37
N SER A 163 -1.87 31.40 -0.37
CA SER A 163 -0.92 32.49 -0.66
C SER A 163 -0.65 32.64 -2.15
#